data_bc874b46b6d71a96894d71c3991f5ec0
#
_entry.id   bc874b46b6d71a96894d71c3991f5ec0
#
_cell.length_a   1.000
_cell.length_b   1.000
_cell.length_c   1.000
_cell.angle_alpha   90.00
_cell.angle_beta   90.00
_cell.angle_gamma   90.00
#
_symmetry.space_group_name_H-M   'P 1'
#
loop_
_entity.id
_entity.type
_entity.pdbx_description
1 polymer ?
#
loop_
_entity_poly.entity_id
_entity_poly.type
_entity_poly.pdbx_seq_one_letter_code
_entity_poly.pdbx_strand_id
1 'polypeptide(L)'
;MTIDIYWRIGMEGDHASLRTPRRYNRGHAGGYGPGNIAPAVRGGELDGYSYLDHAAAVARASESAGFLGGLLPSFPITEDPWAVAAALARETTTYRFMVAFQPGFLHPVQAARMSASLQRATGGRLVYNIISGGGGPAQLWWGDKVSHDDRYARTSEFLDVLRGVWDGEPFDHAGRFFHTEGAALPPALAGQTFPEVYFSGSSPAAVQAAGCHADYYLSWLEPFADLRAKFDGVRAHAERTGRTPKFAVRIDIVARDTEEAAWAEIEQGWAFVDRAAANRAAQGDSVGAARIQGWVPETITGYRDLEVQPNVWCGFSLIRGGPAFGLVGSYEQVAQRLDELVDLGVDAFILAGNPHLEEAYRVGEEVLPLLGRSRLTRPAAAPPSNPAVPAASPKTRIHQEIS
;
A
#
# COMPACT_ATOMS: atom_id res chain seq x y z
N MET A 1 8.63 2.29 -21.82
CA MET A 1 7.80 2.79 -20.71
C MET A 1 8.52 2.46 -19.42
N THR A 2 8.49 3.32 -18.39
CA THR A 2 9.11 3.04 -17.10
C THR A 2 8.00 2.66 -16.13
N ILE A 3 8.20 1.60 -15.35
CA ILE A 3 7.18 1.05 -14.44
C ILE A 3 7.66 1.15 -13.01
N ASP A 4 6.78 1.61 -12.13
CA ASP A 4 6.99 1.65 -10.69
C ASP A 4 6.51 0.35 -10.06
N ILE A 5 7.37 -0.34 -9.32
CA ILE A 5 6.99 -1.57 -8.62
C ILE A 5 7.22 -1.42 -7.12
N TYR A 6 6.15 -1.58 -6.36
CA TYR A 6 6.14 -1.55 -4.91
C TYR A 6 5.89 -2.95 -4.36
N TRP A 7 6.47 -3.22 -3.20
CA TRP A 7 6.19 -4.43 -2.43
C TRP A 7 5.25 -4.12 -1.26
N ARG A 8 4.45 -5.06 -0.80
CA ARG A 8 3.62 -4.87 0.39
C ARG A 8 4.43 -5.21 1.65
N ILE A 9 4.44 -4.31 2.62
CA ILE A 9 4.95 -4.56 3.97
C ILE A 9 3.80 -5.08 4.86
N GLY A 10 4.06 -6.11 5.64
CA GLY A 10 3.10 -6.57 6.66
C GLY A 10 2.96 -5.56 7.78
N MET A 11 1.75 -5.36 8.27
CA MET A 11 1.44 -4.35 9.28
C MET A 11 0.66 -4.90 10.48
N GLU A 12 0.50 -6.21 10.56
CA GLU A 12 -0.33 -6.85 11.58
C GLU A 12 0.35 -6.95 12.97
N GLY A 13 1.61 -6.64 13.05
CA GLY A 13 2.39 -6.65 14.28
C GLY A 13 2.55 -8.05 14.91
N ASP A 14 2.81 -8.09 16.21
CA ASP A 14 3.00 -9.31 17.02
C ASP A 14 1.70 -9.77 17.69
N HIS A 15 0.56 -9.44 17.14
CA HIS A 15 -0.73 -9.71 17.76
C HIS A 15 -0.93 -11.20 18.07
N ALA A 16 -1.53 -11.52 19.22
CA ALA A 16 -1.72 -12.91 19.67
C ALA A 16 -2.52 -13.79 18.69
N SER A 17 -3.42 -13.18 17.89
CA SER A 17 -4.16 -13.89 16.83
C SER A 17 -3.25 -14.47 15.75
N LEU A 18 -2.03 -13.96 15.62
CA LEU A 18 -1.03 -14.41 14.68
C LEU A 18 -0.34 -15.69 15.11
N ARG A 19 -0.38 -15.99 16.38
CA ARG A 19 0.14 -17.24 16.96
C ARG A 19 -0.77 -18.41 16.68
N THR A 20 -2.04 -18.15 16.31
CA THR A 20 -2.98 -19.22 15.92
C THR A 20 -2.60 -19.68 14.52
N PRO A 21 -2.41 -21.00 14.27
CA PRO A 21 -2.15 -21.51 12.94
C PRO A 21 -3.22 -21.05 11.97
N ARG A 22 -2.86 -20.17 11.06
CA ARG A 22 -3.68 -19.72 9.95
C ARG A 22 -2.99 -20.11 8.67
N ARG A 23 -3.77 -20.35 7.67
CA ARG A 23 -3.31 -20.80 6.36
C ARG A 23 -2.46 -19.82 5.63
N TYR A 24 -2.84 -18.56 5.75
CA TYR A 24 -2.28 -17.46 5.04
C TYR A 24 -2.49 -16.22 5.89
N ASN A 25 -1.43 -15.72 6.45
CA ASN A 25 -1.48 -14.51 7.24
C ASN A 25 -0.97 -13.35 6.41
N ARG A 26 -1.89 -12.48 6.04
CA ARG A 26 -1.58 -11.27 5.33
C ARG A 26 -0.66 -10.39 6.18
N GLY A 27 0.64 -10.42 5.89
CA GLY A 27 1.58 -9.58 6.57
C GLY A 27 2.52 -10.27 7.55
N HIS A 28 2.53 -11.60 7.56
CA HIS A 28 3.47 -12.34 8.38
C HIS A 28 4.58 -12.97 7.57
N ALA A 29 5.66 -13.24 8.27
CA ALA A 29 6.68 -14.19 7.88
C ALA A 29 6.13 -15.62 8.00
N GLY A 30 5.09 -15.96 7.27
CA GLY A 30 4.48 -17.28 7.29
C GLY A 30 4.01 -17.67 5.90
N GLY A 31 4.13 -18.94 5.57
CA GLY A 31 3.54 -19.51 4.37
C GLY A 31 2.04 -19.78 4.52
N TYR A 32 1.49 -20.54 3.57
CA TYR A 32 0.05 -20.82 3.49
C TYR A 32 -0.47 -21.87 4.48
N GLY A 33 0.37 -22.50 5.29
CA GLY A 33 -0.01 -23.59 6.17
C GLY A 33 0.16 -23.31 7.66
N PRO A 34 -0.47 -24.13 8.53
CA PRO A 34 -0.19 -24.10 9.95
C PRO A 34 1.28 -24.38 10.21
N GLY A 35 1.91 -23.61 11.05
CA GLY A 35 3.31 -23.79 11.42
C GLY A 35 4.33 -23.06 10.54
N ASN A 36 3.91 -22.44 9.43
CA ASN A 36 4.78 -21.63 8.58
C ASN A 36 4.94 -20.17 9.06
N ILE A 37 4.63 -19.88 10.31
CA ILE A 37 4.89 -18.59 10.92
C ILE A 37 6.34 -18.60 11.42
N ALA A 38 7.14 -17.64 10.96
CA ALA A 38 8.52 -17.55 11.41
C ALA A 38 8.59 -17.45 12.94
N PRO A 39 9.57 -18.11 13.58
CA PRO A 39 9.71 -18.08 15.05
C PRO A 39 9.75 -16.67 15.62
N ALA A 40 10.37 -15.74 14.93
CA ALA A 40 10.42 -14.31 15.29
C ALA A 40 9.05 -13.65 15.48
N VAL A 41 8.04 -14.10 14.73
CA VAL A 41 6.69 -13.55 14.76
C VAL A 41 5.80 -14.28 15.78
N ARG A 42 6.24 -15.42 16.29
CA ARG A 42 5.52 -16.16 17.35
C ARG A 42 5.62 -15.52 18.74
N GLY A 43 6.23 -14.34 18.81
CA GLY A 43 6.27 -13.50 19.99
C GLY A 43 7.17 -14.01 21.10
N GLY A 44 8.37 -13.54 21.17
CA GLY A 44 9.25 -13.68 22.32
C GLY A 44 10.08 -14.95 22.40
N GLU A 45 10.05 -15.83 21.40
CA GLU A 45 10.94 -16.99 21.35
C GLU A 45 12.38 -16.62 20.91
N LEU A 46 12.55 -15.45 20.27
CA LEU A 46 13.84 -14.88 19.95
C LEU A 46 14.00 -13.57 20.72
N ASP A 47 14.83 -13.58 21.75
CA ASP A 47 15.15 -12.38 22.52
C ASP A 47 15.67 -11.28 21.59
N GLY A 48 15.00 -10.13 21.63
CA GLY A 48 15.38 -8.93 20.90
C GLY A 48 14.97 -8.85 19.43
N TYR A 49 14.23 -9.82 18.89
CA TYR A 49 13.67 -9.72 17.54
C TYR A 49 12.17 -9.39 17.57
N SER A 50 11.82 -8.23 17.08
CA SER A 50 10.47 -7.70 17.09
C SER A 50 9.80 -7.77 15.71
N TYR A 51 8.52 -7.47 15.68
CA TYR A 51 7.78 -7.22 14.45
C TYR A 51 8.47 -6.15 13.58
N LEU A 52 8.98 -5.09 14.18
CA LEU A 52 9.63 -4.00 13.46
C LEU A 52 10.94 -4.46 12.79
N ASP A 53 11.72 -5.34 13.45
CA ASP A 53 12.90 -5.95 12.86
C ASP A 53 12.55 -6.79 11.63
N HIS A 54 11.43 -7.52 11.70
CA HIS A 54 10.92 -8.26 10.55
C HIS A 54 10.49 -7.33 9.41
N ALA A 55 9.72 -6.28 9.71
CA ALA A 55 9.30 -5.28 8.71
C ALA A 55 10.51 -4.59 8.05
N ALA A 56 11.56 -4.30 8.84
CA ALA A 56 12.82 -3.77 8.35
C ALA A 56 13.55 -4.77 7.43
N ALA A 57 13.56 -6.06 7.79
CA ALA A 57 14.12 -7.10 6.93
C ALA A 57 13.40 -7.18 5.58
N VAL A 58 12.06 -7.14 5.56
CA VAL A 58 11.25 -7.10 4.32
C VAL A 58 11.55 -5.86 3.50
N ALA A 59 11.63 -4.69 4.14
CA ALA A 59 11.91 -3.43 3.43
C ALA A 59 13.30 -3.44 2.78
N ARG A 60 14.34 -3.90 3.50
CA ARG A 60 15.70 -4.04 2.96
C ARG A 60 15.78 -5.09 1.85
N ALA A 61 15.09 -6.22 2.01
CA ALA A 61 15.04 -7.26 0.99
C ALA A 61 14.40 -6.75 -0.31
N SER A 62 13.25 -6.10 -0.22
CA SER A 62 12.58 -5.55 -1.38
C SER A 62 13.37 -4.39 -2.01
N GLU A 63 14.02 -3.51 -1.23
CA GLU A 63 14.92 -2.48 -1.77
C GLU A 63 16.07 -3.12 -2.56
N SER A 64 16.72 -4.15 -2.00
CA SER A 64 17.83 -4.87 -2.65
C SER A 64 17.40 -5.64 -3.89
N ALA A 65 16.18 -6.18 -3.88
CA ALA A 65 15.59 -6.91 -4.99
C ALA A 65 15.04 -6.01 -6.13
N GLY A 66 15.21 -4.69 -6.02
CA GLY A 66 14.89 -3.74 -7.09
C GLY A 66 13.49 -3.13 -7.04
N PHE A 67 12.73 -3.34 -5.97
CA PHE A 67 11.46 -2.63 -5.79
C PHE A 67 11.70 -1.15 -5.46
N LEU A 68 10.86 -0.28 -6.00
CA LEU A 68 10.95 1.17 -5.79
C LEU A 68 10.62 1.56 -4.34
N GLY A 69 9.76 0.79 -3.68
CA GLY A 69 9.31 1.08 -2.33
C GLY A 69 8.31 0.06 -1.81
N GLY A 70 7.65 0.37 -0.70
CA GLY A 70 6.66 -0.50 -0.08
C GLY A 70 5.35 0.18 0.29
N LEU A 71 4.25 -0.56 0.08
CA LEU A 71 2.95 -0.20 0.61
C LEU A 71 2.87 -0.60 2.09
N LEU A 72 2.57 0.38 2.93
CA LEU A 72 2.20 0.21 4.34
C LEU A 72 0.68 0.37 4.45
N PRO A 73 -0.08 -0.74 4.49
CA PRO A 73 -1.53 -0.67 4.53
C PRO A 73 -2.06 -0.19 5.90
N SER A 74 -3.24 0.43 5.90
CA SER A 74 -3.92 0.87 7.11
C SER A 74 -5.22 0.10 7.30
N PHE A 75 -5.32 -0.61 8.40
CA PHE A 75 -6.54 -1.26 8.87
C PHE A 75 -6.69 -1.01 10.39
N PRO A 76 -7.89 -1.09 10.96
CA PRO A 76 -8.09 -0.85 12.40
C PRO A 76 -7.29 -1.77 13.35
N ILE A 77 -6.82 -2.89 12.83
CA ILE A 77 -6.08 -3.92 13.58
C ILE A 77 -4.59 -3.97 13.23
N THR A 78 -4.08 -3.01 12.47
CA THR A 78 -2.67 -2.94 12.10
C THR A 78 -1.94 -1.86 12.88
N GLU A 79 -0.60 -1.92 12.85
CA GLU A 79 0.24 -0.83 13.30
C GLU A 79 -0.04 0.46 12.49
N ASP A 80 0.28 1.60 13.08
CA ASP A 80 0.14 2.88 12.37
C ASP A 80 1.17 3.02 11.25
N PRO A 81 0.75 3.22 9.99
CA PRO A 81 1.66 3.23 8.85
C PRO A 81 2.64 4.42 8.83
N TRP A 82 2.30 5.55 9.47
CA TRP A 82 3.21 6.70 9.58
C TRP A 82 4.35 6.41 10.55
N ALA A 83 4.02 5.79 11.70
CA ALA A 83 5.01 5.41 12.69
C ALA A 83 5.98 4.36 12.12
N VAL A 84 5.46 3.34 11.46
CA VAL A 84 6.28 2.30 10.81
C VAL A 84 7.12 2.88 9.68
N ALA A 85 6.57 3.74 8.82
CA ALA A 85 7.34 4.40 7.77
C ALA A 85 8.52 5.21 8.32
N ALA A 86 8.30 5.96 9.42
CA ALA A 86 9.36 6.73 10.06
C ALA A 86 10.47 5.84 10.64
N ALA A 87 10.12 4.70 11.21
CA ALA A 87 11.10 3.72 11.70
C ALA A 87 11.88 3.07 10.55
N LEU A 88 11.20 2.57 9.52
CA LEU A 88 11.82 1.91 8.36
C LEU A 88 12.66 2.88 7.50
N ALA A 89 12.40 4.17 7.58
CA ALA A 89 13.17 5.19 6.88
C ALA A 89 14.66 5.21 7.31
N ARG A 90 14.98 4.74 8.51
CA ARG A 90 16.35 4.60 9.01
C ARG A 90 17.02 3.31 8.55
N GLU A 91 16.24 2.33 8.13
CA GLU A 91 16.66 0.99 7.73
C GLU A 91 16.92 0.85 6.22
N THR A 92 16.53 1.87 5.44
CA THR A 92 16.57 1.87 3.97
C THR A 92 17.18 3.17 3.45
N THR A 93 17.68 3.14 2.21
CA THR A 93 18.41 4.26 1.61
C THR A 93 17.57 5.03 0.59
N THR A 94 16.94 4.31 -0.33
CA THR A 94 16.20 4.86 -1.48
C THR A 94 14.73 4.44 -1.48
N TYR A 95 14.37 3.50 -0.61
CA TYR A 95 13.06 2.89 -0.54
C TYR A 95 11.97 3.90 -0.26
N ARG A 96 10.95 3.95 -1.11
CA ARG A 96 9.81 4.86 -0.97
C ARG A 96 8.73 4.21 -0.09
N PHE A 97 8.08 5.01 0.72
CA PHE A 97 7.06 4.59 1.68
C PHE A 97 5.68 5.03 1.19
N MET A 98 4.91 4.08 0.65
CA MET A 98 3.52 4.31 0.28
C MET A 98 2.64 4.14 1.51
N VAL A 99 2.40 5.24 2.22
CA VAL A 99 1.62 5.27 3.45
C VAL A 99 0.14 5.31 3.12
N ALA A 100 -0.59 4.25 3.52
CA ALA A 100 -2.03 4.23 3.43
C ALA A 100 -2.66 4.94 4.63
N PHE A 101 -3.67 5.78 4.39
CA PHE A 101 -4.44 6.39 5.46
C PHE A 101 -5.83 6.83 5.00
N GLN A 102 -6.70 7.06 5.98
CA GLN A 102 -8.08 7.49 5.74
C GLN A 102 -8.23 8.96 6.16
N PRO A 103 -8.52 9.87 5.22
CA PRO A 103 -8.68 11.30 5.50
C PRO A 103 -9.71 11.66 6.57
N GLY A 104 -10.64 10.75 6.88
CA GLY A 104 -11.63 10.98 7.93
C GLY A 104 -11.12 10.87 9.37
N PHE A 105 -9.93 10.31 9.59
CA PHE A 105 -9.41 10.04 10.93
C PHE A 105 -8.28 10.98 11.34
N LEU A 106 -7.89 11.88 10.47
CA LEU A 106 -6.81 12.82 10.69
C LEU A 106 -7.20 14.19 10.14
N HIS A 107 -6.84 15.26 10.85
CA HIS A 107 -7.04 16.62 10.33
C HIS A 107 -6.03 16.94 9.22
N PRO A 108 -6.42 17.56 8.08
CA PRO A 108 -5.54 17.78 6.92
C PRO A 108 -4.27 18.58 7.24
N VAL A 109 -4.34 19.59 8.09
CA VAL A 109 -3.17 20.39 8.53
C VAL A 109 -2.19 19.51 9.34
N GLN A 110 -2.71 18.60 10.18
CA GLN A 110 -1.86 17.67 10.91
C GLN A 110 -1.21 16.66 9.94
N ALA A 111 -1.97 16.14 8.98
CA ALA A 111 -1.43 15.26 7.95
C ALA A 111 -0.33 15.96 7.11
N ALA A 112 -0.54 17.23 6.74
CA ALA A 112 0.47 18.01 6.05
C ALA A 112 1.77 18.12 6.86
N ARG A 113 1.67 18.43 8.15
CA ARG A 113 2.83 18.52 9.05
C ARG A 113 3.57 17.19 9.19
N MET A 114 2.85 16.09 9.38
CA MET A 114 3.45 14.74 9.46
C MET A 114 4.16 14.38 8.17
N SER A 115 3.50 14.64 7.04
CA SER A 115 4.02 14.35 5.70
C SER A 115 5.26 15.15 5.38
N ALA A 116 5.24 16.45 5.60
CA ALA A 116 6.39 17.33 5.34
C ALA A 116 7.57 16.97 6.26
N SER A 117 7.30 16.56 7.51
CA SER A 117 8.33 16.05 8.41
C SER A 117 8.97 14.77 7.88
N LEU A 118 8.18 13.83 7.40
CA LEU A 118 8.67 12.57 6.81
C LEU A 118 9.39 12.80 5.49
N GLN A 119 8.86 13.67 4.60
CA GLN A 119 9.54 14.08 3.36
C GLN A 119 10.92 14.67 3.64
N ARG A 120 11.00 15.60 4.58
CA ARG A 120 12.27 16.19 4.99
C ARG A 120 13.25 15.17 5.57
N ALA A 121 12.77 14.30 6.46
CA ALA A 121 13.61 13.28 7.11
C ALA A 121 14.12 12.21 6.13
N THR A 122 13.39 11.95 5.06
CA THR A 122 13.69 10.90 4.08
C THR A 122 14.25 11.40 2.76
N GLY A 123 14.30 12.71 2.53
CA GLY A 123 14.70 13.26 1.23
C GLY A 123 13.67 13.00 0.13
N GLY A 124 12.35 13.02 0.45
CA GLY A 124 11.30 12.93 -0.55
C GLY A 124 10.79 11.52 -0.84
N ARG A 125 10.89 10.58 0.11
CA ARG A 125 10.52 9.17 -0.10
C ARG A 125 9.08 8.80 0.30
N LEU A 126 8.25 9.75 0.75
CA LEU A 126 6.85 9.50 1.07
C LEU A 126 5.98 9.49 -0.19
N VAL A 127 5.04 8.56 -0.25
CA VAL A 127 3.98 8.43 -1.25
C VAL A 127 2.66 8.19 -0.52
N TYR A 128 1.56 8.75 -1.01
CA TYR A 128 0.24 8.55 -0.42
C TYR A 128 -0.53 7.41 -1.08
N ASN A 129 -1.12 6.55 -0.26
CA ASN A 129 -2.21 5.68 -0.68
C ASN A 129 -3.50 6.12 0.03
N ILE A 130 -4.32 6.89 -0.66
CA ILE A 130 -5.55 7.46 -0.11
C ILE A 130 -6.68 6.43 -0.14
N ILE A 131 -7.25 6.16 1.03
CA ILE A 131 -8.34 5.22 1.24
C ILE A 131 -9.50 5.99 1.87
N SER A 132 -10.67 6.05 1.20
CA SER A 132 -11.84 6.75 1.77
C SER A 132 -12.63 5.92 2.79
N GLY A 133 -12.22 4.66 3.00
CA GLY A 133 -12.85 3.73 3.92
C GLY A 133 -13.87 2.81 3.25
N GLY A 134 -13.90 1.55 3.69
CA GLY A 134 -14.80 0.50 3.19
C GLY A 134 -16.12 0.37 3.94
N GLY A 135 -16.40 1.26 4.88
CA GLY A 135 -17.58 1.15 5.75
C GLY A 135 -17.51 -0.03 6.74
N GLY A 136 -18.67 -0.45 7.21
CA GLY A 136 -18.81 -1.58 8.12
C GLY A 136 -18.41 -1.29 9.59
N PRO A 137 -18.36 -2.32 10.43
CA PRO A 137 -18.09 -2.15 11.86
C PRO A 137 -16.76 -1.47 12.18
N ALA A 138 -15.73 -1.73 11.38
CA ALA A 138 -14.41 -1.14 11.57
C ALA A 138 -14.40 0.39 11.41
N GLN A 139 -15.23 0.93 10.53
CA GLN A 139 -15.41 2.38 10.36
C GLN A 139 -15.97 3.03 11.64
N LEU A 140 -16.89 2.31 12.31
CA LEU A 140 -17.53 2.79 13.54
C LEU A 140 -16.58 2.82 14.75
N TRP A 141 -15.48 2.06 14.75
CA TRP A 141 -14.47 2.14 15.81
C TRP A 141 -13.83 3.52 15.91
N TRP A 142 -13.77 4.22 14.79
CA TRP A 142 -13.26 5.60 14.70
C TRP A 142 -14.36 6.65 14.90
N GLY A 143 -15.58 6.21 15.24
CA GLY A 143 -16.72 7.11 15.35
C GLY A 143 -17.20 7.72 14.03
N ASP A 144 -16.70 7.21 12.91
CA ASP A 144 -17.02 7.75 11.59
C ASP A 144 -18.35 7.19 11.08
N LYS A 145 -19.35 8.06 11.04
CA LYS A 145 -20.72 7.79 10.58
C LYS A 145 -21.03 8.42 9.22
N VAL A 146 -20.02 8.97 8.56
CA VAL A 146 -20.18 9.66 7.28
C VAL A 146 -20.58 8.65 6.21
N SER A 147 -21.56 9.00 5.37
CA SER A 147 -22.07 8.15 4.29
C SER A 147 -20.99 7.84 3.26
N HIS A 148 -21.18 6.76 2.48
CA HIS A 148 -20.20 6.31 1.49
C HIS A 148 -19.72 7.45 0.56
N ASP A 149 -20.66 8.16 -0.09
CA ASP A 149 -20.30 9.20 -1.07
C ASP A 149 -19.74 10.45 -0.39
N ASP A 150 -20.24 10.79 0.80
CA ASP A 150 -19.71 11.89 1.60
C ASP A 150 -18.29 11.64 2.09
N ARG A 151 -17.88 10.37 2.28
CA ARG A 151 -16.49 10.06 2.59
C ARG A 151 -15.55 10.46 1.42
N TYR A 152 -15.98 10.30 0.17
CA TYR A 152 -15.21 10.76 -0.99
C TYR A 152 -15.22 12.29 -1.12
N ALA A 153 -16.34 12.94 -0.83
CA ALA A 153 -16.40 14.40 -0.79
C ALA A 153 -15.47 14.95 0.31
N ARG A 154 -15.49 14.36 1.50
CA ARG A 154 -14.57 14.71 2.59
C ARG A 154 -13.11 14.46 2.21
N THR A 155 -12.80 13.36 1.53
CA THR A 155 -11.46 13.06 1.04
C THR A 155 -10.97 14.12 0.04
N SER A 156 -11.84 14.56 -0.86
CA SER A 156 -11.53 15.63 -1.82
C SER A 156 -11.18 16.93 -1.09
N GLU A 157 -12.05 17.37 -0.19
CA GLU A 157 -11.85 18.57 0.62
C GLU A 157 -10.60 18.49 1.50
N PHE A 158 -10.31 17.29 2.05
CA PHE A 158 -9.09 17.04 2.81
C PHE A 158 -7.83 17.29 1.97
N LEU A 159 -7.81 16.79 0.74
CA LEU A 159 -6.66 16.94 -0.17
C LEU A 159 -6.50 18.40 -0.63
N ASP A 160 -7.61 19.13 -0.80
CA ASP A 160 -7.57 20.57 -1.10
C ASP A 160 -6.91 21.35 0.04
N VAL A 161 -7.34 21.13 1.30
CA VAL A 161 -6.74 21.77 2.47
C VAL A 161 -5.27 21.37 2.65
N LEU A 162 -4.97 20.07 2.48
CA LEU A 162 -3.61 19.56 2.63
C LEU A 162 -2.66 20.20 1.60
N ARG A 163 -3.10 20.36 0.35
CA ARG A 163 -2.33 21.08 -0.69
C ARG A 163 -2.24 22.57 -0.40
N GLY A 164 -3.33 23.19 0.05
CA GLY A 164 -3.39 24.62 0.32
C GLY A 164 -2.40 25.09 1.40
N VAL A 165 -2.12 24.26 2.41
CA VAL A 165 -1.17 24.59 3.48
C VAL A 165 0.27 24.18 3.17
N TRP A 166 0.52 23.46 2.07
CA TRP A 166 1.80 22.78 1.82
C TRP A 166 2.98 23.73 1.58
N ASP A 167 2.72 24.82 0.87
CA ASP A 167 3.77 25.77 0.49
C ASP A 167 4.17 26.72 1.62
N GLY A 168 3.52 26.66 2.77
CA GLY A 168 3.82 27.45 3.95
C GLY A 168 3.21 28.85 3.95
N GLU A 169 2.41 29.18 2.92
CA GLU A 169 1.62 30.42 2.88
C GLU A 169 0.32 30.26 3.69
N PRO A 170 -0.16 31.31 4.36
CA PRO A 170 -1.43 31.26 5.09
C PRO A 170 -2.59 30.87 4.17
N PHE A 171 -3.34 29.84 4.56
CA PHE A 171 -4.44 29.26 3.80
C PHE A 171 -5.71 29.24 4.64
N ASP A 172 -6.73 29.94 4.15
CA ASP A 172 -8.08 29.94 4.72
C ASP A 172 -8.97 28.96 3.93
N HIS A 173 -9.74 28.16 4.66
CA HIS A 173 -10.70 27.25 4.08
C HIS A 173 -11.97 27.18 4.92
N ALA A 174 -13.12 27.34 4.32
CA ALA A 174 -14.42 27.23 4.95
C ALA A 174 -15.29 26.22 4.17
N GLY A 175 -15.01 24.94 4.39
CA GLY A 175 -15.66 23.84 3.70
C GLY A 175 -16.77 23.18 4.50
N ARG A 176 -17.29 22.09 3.95
CA ARG A 176 -18.32 21.27 4.61
C ARG A 176 -17.74 20.42 5.76
N PHE A 177 -16.52 19.95 5.63
CA PHE A 177 -15.90 19.00 6.55
C PHE A 177 -14.73 19.61 7.33
N PHE A 178 -14.06 20.59 6.75
CA PHE A 178 -12.90 21.24 7.35
C PHE A 178 -13.03 22.75 7.33
N HIS A 179 -12.48 23.37 8.37
CA HIS A 179 -12.38 24.82 8.47
C HIS A 179 -11.01 25.18 8.99
N THR A 180 -10.31 26.08 8.28
CA THR A 180 -8.98 26.58 8.69
C THR A 180 -8.90 28.08 8.46
N GLU A 181 -8.20 28.78 9.34
CA GLU A 181 -7.92 30.22 9.26
C GLU A 181 -6.39 30.42 9.40
N GLY A 182 -5.74 31.00 8.40
CA GLY A 182 -4.32 31.27 8.37
C GLY A 182 -3.44 30.02 8.53
N ALA A 183 -3.92 28.84 8.16
CA ALA A 183 -3.19 27.59 8.33
C ALA A 183 -2.02 27.52 7.34
N ALA A 184 -0.83 27.13 7.82
CA ALA A 184 0.36 26.98 6.99
C ALA A 184 1.32 25.96 7.58
N LEU A 185 2.16 25.34 6.74
CA LEU A 185 3.33 24.63 7.24
C LEU A 185 4.36 25.63 7.79
N PRO A 186 5.04 25.29 8.91
CA PRO A 186 6.10 26.15 9.42
C PRO A 186 7.26 26.22 8.39
N PRO A 187 8.02 27.34 8.33
CA PRO A 187 9.08 27.56 7.34
C PRO A 187 10.11 26.43 7.24
N ALA A 188 10.36 25.73 8.36
CA ALA A 188 11.28 24.58 8.37
C ALA A 188 10.76 23.35 7.61
N LEU A 189 9.47 23.27 7.34
CA LEU A 189 8.80 22.15 6.66
C LEU A 189 8.27 22.53 5.26
N ALA A 190 8.11 23.82 4.98
CA ALA A 190 7.71 24.31 3.65
C ALA A 190 8.75 23.96 2.58
N GLY A 191 8.31 23.90 1.32
CA GLY A 191 9.19 23.65 0.17
C GLY A 191 9.57 22.18 -0.04
N GLN A 192 9.00 21.23 0.72
CA GLN A 192 9.15 19.81 0.43
C GLN A 192 8.34 19.44 -0.82
N THR A 193 8.81 18.46 -1.60
CA THR A 193 8.02 17.88 -2.70
C THR A 193 6.74 17.30 -2.15
N PHE A 194 5.59 17.65 -2.76
CA PHE A 194 4.30 17.05 -2.40
C PHE A 194 4.31 15.57 -2.76
N PRO A 195 3.88 14.67 -1.84
CA PRO A 195 3.86 13.24 -2.12
C PRO A 195 2.91 12.89 -3.27
N GLU A 196 3.33 11.99 -4.15
CA GLU A 196 2.45 11.43 -5.18
C GLU A 196 1.24 10.76 -4.55
N VAL A 197 0.07 10.97 -5.16
CA VAL A 197 -1.22 10.49 -4.65
C VAL A 197 -1.67 9.27 -5.44
N TYR A 198 -1.62 8.10 -4.83
CA TYR A 198 -2.31 6.89 -5.27
C TYR A 198 -3.71 6.89 -4.65
N PHE A 199 -4.72 6.99 -5.49
CA PHE A 199 -6.12 7.09 -5.06
C PHE A 199 -6.93 5.89 -5.52
N SER A 200 -7.64 5.23 -4.61
CA SER A 200 -8.40 4.02 -4.91
C SER A 200 -9.90 4.18 -4.69
N GLY A 201 -10.66 3.41 -5.44
CA GLY A 201 -12.12 3.31 -5.31
C GLY A 201 -12.78 3.08 -6.66
N SER A 202 -13.92 2.35 -6.66
CA SER A 202 -14.61 1.92 -7.89
C SER A 202 -16.02 2.49 -8.02
N SER A 203 -16.51 3.27 -7.04
CA SER A 203 -17.81 3.94 -7.14
C SER A 203 -17.72 5.20 -7.99
N PRO A 204 -18.84 5.71 -8.51
CA PRO A 204 -18.86 7.01 -9.23
C PRO A 204 -18.25 8.16 -8.41
N ALA A 205 -18.54 8.24 -7.11
CA ALA A 205 -17.95 9.23 -6.22
C ALA A 205 -16.44 9.08 -6.08
N ALA A 206 -15.94 7.82 -6.03
CA ALA A 206 -14.51 7.54 -6.00
C ALA A 206 -13.81 7.98 -7.30
N VAL A 207 -14.38 7.66 -8.46
CA VAL A 207 -13.84 8.03 -9.77
C VAL A 207 -13.80 9.55 -9.91
N GLN A 208 -14.83 10.25 -9.43
CA GLN A 208 -14.86 11.71 -9.43
C GLN A 208 -13.73 12.30 -8.57
N ALA A 209 -13.59 11.86 -7.33
CA ALA A 209 -12.53 12.34 -6.43
C ALA A 209 -11.13 12.00 -6.97
N ALA A 210 -10.94 10.78 -7.49
CA ALA A 210 -9.69 10.39 -8.13
C ALA A 210 -9.36 11.28 -9.34
N GLY A 211 -10.32 11.58 -10.20
CA GLY A 211 -10.14 12.47 -11.35
C GLY A 211 -9.66 13.88 -10.98
N CYS A 212 -9.98 14.35 -9.77
CA CYS A 212 -9.53 15.66 -9.28
C CYS A 212 -8.13 15.61 -8.63
N HIS A 213 -7.75 14.51 -7.97
CA HIS A 213 -6.61 14.51 -7.04
C HIS A 213 -5.55 13.47 -7.33
N ALA A 214 -5.87 12.37 -8.04
CA ALA A 214 -4.94 11.26 -8.23
C ALA A 214 -3.81 11.62 -9.20
N ASP A 215 -2.58 11.26 -8.84
CA ASP A 215 -1.48 11.11 -9.77
C ASP A 215 -1.49 9.68 -10.34
N TYR A 216 -1.87 8.70 -9.52
CA TYR A 216 -2.13 7.33 -9.90
C TYR A 216 -3.53 6.90 -9.45
N TYR A 217 -4.36 6.43 -10.38
CA TYR A 217 -5.57 5.70 -10.02
C TYR A 217 -5.22 4.26 -9.71
N LEU A 218 -5.45 3.84 -8.46
CA LEU A 218 -5.10 2.52 -7.96
C LEU A 218 -6.33 1.60 -7.94
N SER A 219 -6.23 0.45 -8.59
CA SER A 219 -7.24 -0.61 -8.57
C SER A 219 -6.66 -1.92 -8.02
N TRP A 220 -7.51 -2.77 -7.49
CA TRP A 220 -7.17 -4.20 -7.41
C TRP A 220 -7.13 -4.79 -8.82
N LEU A 221 -6.38 -5.89 -8.98
CA LEU A 221 -6.44 -6.69 -10.19
C LEU A 221 -7.89 -7.19 -10.37
N GLU A 222 -8.36 -7.15 -11.59
CA GLU A 222 -9.62 -7.73 -12.08
C GLU A 222 -9.30 -8.39 -13.43
N PRO A 223 -10.22 -9.19 -14.02
CA PRO A 223 -10.07 -9.64 -15.39
C PRO A 223 -9.75 -8.45 -16.33
N PHE A 224 -8.85 -8.65 -17.26
CA PHE A 224 -8.22 -7.56 -18.00
C PHE A 224 -9.19 -6.69 -18.79
N ALA A 225 -10.29 -7.28 -19.30
CA ALA A 225 -11.33 -6.52 -19.99
C ALA A 225 -12.06 -5.55 -19.03
N ASP A 226 -12.36 -6.00 -17.81
CA ASP A 226 -13.02 -5.19 -16.79
C ASP A 226 -12.11 -4.07 -16.29
N LEU A 227 -10.82 -4.39 -16.12
CA LEU A 227 -9.82 -3.40 -15.71
C LEU A 227 -9.65 -2.32 -16.78
N ARG A 228 -9.63 -2.69 -18.07
CA ARG A 228 -9.61 -1.74 -19.20
C ARG A 228 -10.83 -0.82 -19.17
N ALA A 229 -12.02 -1.37 -19.07
CA ALA A 229 -13.25 -0.58 -19.02
C ALA A 229 -13.27 0.41 -17.82
N LYS A 230 -12.74 -0.02 -16.67
CA LYS A 230 -12.59 0.83 -15.51
C LYS A 230 -11.63 1.99 -15.77
N PHE A 231 -10.47 1.72 -16.36
CA PHE A 231 -9.47 2.75 -16.68
C PHE A 231 -10.00 3.75 -17.71
N ASP A 232 -10.74 3.29 -18.71
CA ASP A 232 -11.36 4.17 -19.70
C ASP A 232 -12.38 5.10 -19.05
N GLY A 233 -13.17 4.60 -18.11
CA GLY A 233 -14.08 5.42 -17.31
C GLY A 233 -13.36 6.50 -16.48
N VAL A 234 -12.22 6.16 -15.87
CA VAL A 234 -11.40 7.12 -15.12
C VAL A 234 -10.76 8.16 -16.05
N ARG A 235 -10.21 7.75 -17.19
CA ARG A 235 -9.66 8.67 -18.21
C ARG A 235 -10.70 9.69 -18.67
N ALA A 236 -11.87 9.20 -19.08
CA ALA A 236 -12.96 10.07 -19.53
C ALA A 236 -13.44 11.06 -18.46
N HIS A 237 -13.31 10.72 -17.18
CA HIS A 237 -13.60 11.65 -16.10
C HIS A 237 -12.48 12.66 -15.87
N ALA A 238 -11.22 12.20 -15.85
CA ALA A 238 -10.06 13.06 -15.63
C ALA A 238 -9.86 14.10 -16.74
N GLU A 239 -10.16 13.76 -17.99
CA GLU A 239 -10.14 14.68 -19.12
C GLU A 239 -11.01 15.93 -18.87
N ARG A 240 -12.17 15.78 -18.21
CA ARG A 240 -13.05 16.90 -17.86
C ARG A 240 -12.44 17.85 -16.83
N THR A 241 -11.48 17.39 -16.06
CA THR A 241 -10.72 18.18 -15.07
C THR A 241 -9.34 18.60 -15.58
N GLY A 242 -9.02 18.31 -16.84
CA GLY A 242 -7.71 18.61 -17.45
C GLY A 242 -6.56 17.77 -16.88
N ARG A 243 -6.83 16.62 -16.26
CA ARG A 243 -5.81 15.74 -15.67
C ARG A 243 -5.61 14.47 -16.49
N THR A 244 -4.43 13.90 -16.36
CA THR A 244 -4.05 12.63 -16.99
C THR A 244 -3.42 11.72 -15.93
N PRO A 245 -4.22 11.02 -15.12
CA PRO A 245 -3.70 10.11 -14.11
C PRO A 245 -3.04 8.90 -14.77
N LYS A 246 -1.98 8.42 -14.14
CA LYS A 246 -1.40 7.11 -14.38
C LYS A 246 -2.26 6.02 -13.73
N PHE A 247 -2.00 4.75 -14.06
CA PHE A 247 -2.75 3.62 -13.51
C PHE A 247 -1.86 2.69 -12.72
N ALA A 248 -2.33 2.27 -11.55
CA ALA A 248 -1.66 1.33 -10.69
C ALA A 248 -2.56 0.14 -10.37
N VAL A 249 -1.97 -1.06 -10.23
CA VAL A 249 -2.70 -2.29 -9.89
C VAL A 249 -2.08 -2.99 -8.70
N ARG A 250 -2.91 -3.33 -7.73
CA ARG A 250 -2.55 -4.15 -6.58
C ARG A 250 -2.78 -5.64 -6.92
N ILE A 251 -1.74 -6.45 -6.80
CA ILE A 251 -1.71 -7.86 -7.21
C ILE A 251 -1.12 -8.72 -6.10
N ASP A 252 -1.80 -9.82 -5.75
CA ASP A 252 -1.16 -10.93 -5.04
C ASP A 252 -0.43 -11.81 -6.05
N ILE A 253 0.69 -12.42 -5.67
CA ILE A 253 1.53 -13.16 -6.60
C ILE A 253 2.01 -14.46 -5.98
N VAL A 254 1.88 -15.55 -6.71
CA VAL A 254 2.52 -16.84 -6.45
C VAL A 254 3.20 -17.28 -7.74
N ALA A 255 4.51 -17.08 -7.80
CA ALA A 255 5.34 -17.45 -8.94
C ALA A 255 6.35 -18.50 -8.53
N ARG A 256 6.49 -19.57 -9.31
CA ARG A 256 7.44 -20.66 -9.08
C ARG A 256 8.17 -20.98 -10.40
N ASP A 257 9.10 -21.91 -10.34
CA ASP A 257 9.83 -22.41 -11.51
C ASP A 257 8.92 -23.09 -12.53
N THR A 258 7.81 -23.69 -12.08
CA THR A 258 6.78 -24.27 -12.95
C THR A 258 5.38 -23.86 -12.53
N GLU A 259 4.42 -23.96 -13.46
CA GLU A 259 3.02 -23.70 -13.17
C GLU A 259 2.47 -24.67 -12.11
N GLU A 260 2.85 -25.95 -12.20
CA GLU A 260 2.43 -26.99 -11.27
C GLU A 260 2.91 -26.68 -9.83
N ALA A 261 4.15 -26.22 -9.69
CA ALA A 261 4.70 -25.83 -8.38
C ALA A 261 3.96 -24.63 -7.80
N ALA A 262 3.59 -23.63 -8.61
CA ALA A 262 2.81 -22.49 -8.17
C ALA A 262 1.41 -22.91 -7.68
N TRP A 263 0.75 -23.79 -8.42
CA TRP A 263 -0.57 -24.28 -8.02
C TRP A 263 -0.53 -25.24 -6.82
N ALA A 264 0.54 -25.99 -6.64
CA ALA A 264 0.73 -26.81 -5.44
C ALA A 264 0.84 -25.95 -4.17
N GLU A 265 1.42 -24.76 -4.27
CA GLU A 265 1.43 -23.78 -3.18
C GLU A 265 0.01 -23.29 -2.83
N ILE A 266 -0.80 -22.99 -3.85
CA ILE A 266 -2.21 -22.61 -3.66
C ILE A 266 -2.99 -23.75 -3.02
N GLU A 267 -2.79 -24.98 -3.44
CA GLU A 267 -3.46 -26.17 -2.88
C GLU A 267 -3.20 -26.34 -1.39
N GLN A 268 -1.97 -26.11 -0.96
CA GLN A 268 -1.61 -26.13 0.48
C GLN A 268 -2.42 -25.08 1.28
N GLY A 269 -2.56 -23.87 0.75
CA GLY A 269 -3.37 -22.81 1.35
C GLY A 269 -4.86 -23.15 1.32
N TRP A 270 -5.31 -23.77 0.22
CA TRP A 270 -6.70 -24.14 0.02
C TRP A 270 -7.24 -25.16 1.05
N ALA A 271 -6.40 -26.08 1.49
CA ALA A 271 -6.75 -27.08 2.50
C ALA A 271 -7.31 -26.48 3.81
N PHE A 272 -7.09 -25.20 4.02
CA PHE A 272 -7.51 -24.49 5.23
C PHE A 272 -8.60 -23.43 4.98
N VAL A 273 -9.28 -23.37 3.85
CA VAL A 273 -10.30 -22.34 3.58
C VAL A 273 -11.53 -22.47 4.47
N ASP A 274 -11.81 -21.45 5.28
CA ASP A 274 -13.08 -21.27 5.97
C ASP A 274 -13.96 -20.27 5.21
N ARG A 275 -14.84 -20.78 4.36
CA ARG A 275 -15.74 -19.97 3.54
C ARG A 275 -16.69 -19.11 4.37
N ALA A 276 -17.12 -19.59 5.53
CA ALA A 276 -18.03 -18.83 6.39
C ALA A 276 -17.31 -17.60 6.99
N ALA A 277 -16.02 -17.73 7.34
CA ALA A 277 -15.22 -16.62 7.80
C ALA A 277 -14.93 -15.61 6.67
N ALA A 278 -14.67 -16.08 5.45
CA ALA A 278 -14.45 -15.23 4.29
C ALA A 278 -15.70 -14.40 3.95
N ASN A 279 -16.88 -14.99 3.97
CA ASN A 279 -18.15 -14.29 3.75
C ASN A 279 -18.46 -13.24 4.82
N ARG A 280 -18.11 -13.51 6.10
CA ARG A 280 -18.27 -12.53 7.18
C ARG A 280 -17.33 -11.31 7.02
N ALA A 281 -16.15 -11.53 6.52
CA ALA A 281 -15.16 -10.45 6.30
C ALA A 281 -15.53 -9.48 5.17
N ALA A 282 -16.48 -9.84 4.31
CA ALA A 282 -16.93 -9.02 3.18
C ALA A 282 -18.00 -7.96 3.56
N GLN A 283 -18.33 -7.83 4.86
CA GLN A 283 -19.34 -6.88 5.32
C GLN A 283 -18.81 -5.44 5.26
N GLY A 284 -19.37 -4.63 4.36
CA GLY A 284 -19.05 -3.22 4.17
C GLY A 284 -19.78 -2.65 2.96
N ASP A 285 -19.63 -1.35 2.72
CA ASP A 285 -20.23 -0.64 1.59
C ASP A 285 -19.25 -0.42 0.41
N SER A 286 -18.14 -1.13 0.39
CA SER A 286 -17.12 -1.02 -0.65
C SER A 286 -17.58 -1.65 -1.97
N VAL A 287 -17.84 -0.80 -2.96
CA VAL A 287 -18.17 -1.22 -4.34
C VAL A 287 -17.08 -2.09 -4.94
N GLY A 288 -15.81 -1.76 -4.71
CA GLY A 288 -14.67 -2.55 -5.19
C GLY A 288 -14.61 -3.94 -4.57
N ALA A 289 -14.87 -4.06 -3.26
CA ALA A 289 -14.93 -5.35 -2.58
C ALA A 289 -16.09 -6.21 -3.12
N ALA A 290 -17.27 -5.63 -3.30
CA ALA A 290 -18.42 -6.31 -3.87
C ALA A 290 -18.16 -6.82 -5.30
N ARG A 291 -17.46 -6.04 -6.14
CA ARG A 291 -17.05 -6.48 -7.48
C ARG A 291 -16.14 -7.70 -7.42
N ILE A 292 -15.11 -7.69 -6.57
CA ILE A 292 -14.20 -8.83 -6.39
C ILE A 292 -14.97 -10.07 -5.92
N GLN A 293 -15.89 -9.91 -4.97
CA GLN A 293 -16.73 -10.99 -4.47
C GLN A 293 -17.63 -11.57 -5.57
N GLY A 294 -18.13 -10.74 -6.47
CA GLY A 294 -19.00 -11.17 -7.58
C GLY A 294 -18.34 -12.11 -8.58
N TRP A 295 -16.99 -12.19 -8.58
CA TRP A 295 -16.23 -13.15 -9.40
C TRP A 295 -16.09 -14.54 -8.74
N VAL A 296 -16.37 -14.64 -7.44
CA VAL A 296 -16.30 -15.92 -6.72
C VAL A 296 -17.57 -16.72 -7.01
N PRO A 297 -17.47 -17.91 -7.65
CA PRO A 297 -18.66 -18.73 -7.96
C PRO A 297 -19.41 -19.16 -6.70
N GLU A 298 -20.73 -19.29 -6.79
CA GLU A 298 -21.55 -19.83 -5.71
C GLU A 298 -21.16 -21.28 -5.35
N THR A 299 -20.85 -22.07 -6.37
CA THR A 299 -20.40 -23.46 -6.20
C THR A 299 -18.94 -23.57 -6.58
N ILE A 300 -18.11 -24.00 -5.66
CA ILE A 300 -16.67 -24.21 -5.84
C ILE A 300 -16.38 -25.65 -5.47
N THR A 301 -15.87 -26.44 -6.42
CA THR A 301 -15.47 -27.84 -6.22
C THR A 301 -13.99 -27.95 -5.88
N GLY A 302 -13.17 -27.07 -6.44
CA GLY A 302 -11.74 -26.99 -6.19
C GLY A 302 -11.19 -25.57 -6.35
N TYR A 303 -9.94 -25.38 -5.95
CA TYR A 303 -9.27 -24.05 -6.06
C TYR A 303 -9.12 -23.57 -7.50
N ARG A 304 -9.03 -24.50 -8.47
CA ARG A 304 -8.92 -24.18 -9.89
C ARG A 304 -10.19 -23.52 -10.48
N ASP A 305 -11.36 -23.73 -9.88
CA ASP A 305 -12.62 -23.10 -10.32
C ASP A 305 -12.58 -21.56 -10.16
N LEU A 306 -11.59 -21.06 -9.42
CA LEU A 306 -11.38 -19.62 -9.15
C LEU A 306 -10.38 -18.97 -10.12
N GLU A 307 -9.86 -19.69 -11.08
CA GLU A 307 -9.05 -19.14 -12.18
C GLU A 307 -9.99 -18.54 -13.22
N VAL A 308 -10.18 -17.22 -13.18
CA VAL A 308 -11.15 -16.49 -14.00
C VAL A 308 -10.61 -16.11 -15.39
N GLN A 309 -9.30 -16.16 -15.56
CA GLN A 309 -8.53 -15.94 -16.76
C GLN A 309 -7.20 -16.67 -16.58
N PRO A 310 -6.50 -17.14 -17.65
CA PRO A 310 -5.22 -17.83 -17.48
C PRO A 310 -4.27 -17.09 -16.56
N ASN A 311 -3.83 -17.77 -15.49
CA ASN A 311 -2.98 -17.27 -14.41
C ASN A 311 -3.61 -16.18 -13.52
N VAL A 312 -4.86 -15.74 -13.74
CA VAL A 312 -5.57 -14.76 -12.90
C VAL A 312 -6.55 -15.48 -11.98
N TRP A 313 -6.26 -15.46 -10.70
CA TRP A 313 -6.97 -16.23 -9.67
C TRP A 313 -7.67 -15.32 -8.66
N CYS A 314 -9.00 -15.48 -8.48
CA CYS A 314 -9.79 -14.71 -7.51
C CYS A 314 -9.80 -15.31 -6.09
N GLY A 315 -9.23 -16.49 -5.90
CA GLY A 315 -9.27 -17.22 -4.64
C GLY A 315 -8.42 -16.65 -3.52
N PHE A 316 -7.56 -15.67 -3.77
CA PHE A 316 -6.80 -14.98 -2.72
C PHE A 316 -7.71 -14.37 -1.66
N SER A 317 -8.90 -13.90 -2.04
CA SER A 317 -9.92 -13.40 -1.10
C SER A 317 -10.37 -14.44 -0.08
N LEU A 318 -10.29 -15.72 -0.41
CA LEU A 318 -10.68 -16.82 0.46
C LEU A 318 -9.54 -17.33 1.34
N ILE A 319 -8.32 -17.41 0.79
CA ILE A 319 -7.18 -17.96 1.55
C ILE A 319 -6.55 -16.98 2.54
N ARG A 320 -6.64 -15.67 2.31
CA ARG A 320 -6.04 -14.64 3.18
C ARG A 320 -7.02 -13.61 3.73
N GLY A 321 -8.25 -13.61 3.26
CA GLY A 321 -9.26 -12.62 3.61
C GLY A 321 -9.07 -11.25 2.93
N GLY A 322 -10.18 -10.52 2.81
CA GLY A 322 -10.26 -9.24 2.10
C GLY A 322 -10.22 -9.38 0.57
N PRO A 323 -10.64 -8.34 -0.17
CA PRO A 323 -10.73 -8.40 -1.61
C PRO A 323 -9.35 -8.56 -2.26
N ALA A 324 -9.20 -9.55 -3.14
CA ALA A 324 -7.98 -9.76 -3.87
C ALA A 324 -8.15 -10.70 -5.05
N PHE A 325 -7.53 -10.31 -6.15
CA PHE A 325 -7.07 -11.17 -7.21
C PHE A 325 -5.55 -11.25 -7.20
N GLY A 326 -5.00 -12.28 -7.81
CA GLY A 326 -3.57 -12.41 -7.97
C GLY A 326 -3.19 -13.21 -9.19
N LEU A 327 -1.88 -13.28 -9.42
CA LEU A 327 -1.27 -14.05 -10.49
C LEU A 327 -0.66 -15.34 -9.90
N VAL A 328 -0.96 -16.48 -10.54
CA VAL A 328 -0.46 -17.79 -10.17
C VAL A 328 0.10 -18.47 -11.40
N GLY A 329 1.37 -18.87 -11.40
CA GLY A 329 1.97 -19.52 -12.57
C GLY A 329 3.49 -19.65 -12.47
N SER A 330 4.12 -20.05 -13.60
CA SER A 330 5.57 -20.01 -13.68
C SER A 330 6.08 -18.57 -13.66
N TYR A 331 7.38 -18.39 -13.43
CA TYR A 331 7.99 -17.06 -13.45
C TYR A 331 7.72 -16.33 -14.79
N GLU A 332 7.84 -17.06 -15.91
CA GLU A 332 7.59 -16.53 -17.25
C GLU A 332 6.12 -16.18 -17.47
N GLN A 333 5.20 -17.05 -17.03
CA GLN A 333 3.76 -16.81 -17.16
C GLN A 333 3.36 -15.57 -16.36
N VAL A 334 3.84 -15.43 -15.14
CA VAL A 334 3.56 -14.28 -14.31
C VAL A 334 4.15 -13.00 -14.92
N ALA A 335 5.39 -13.02 -15.38
CA ALA A 335 6.01 -11.89 -16.08
C ALA A 335 5.23 -11.50 -17.34
N GLN A 336 4.78 -12.48 -18.14
CA GLN A 336 3.94 -12.23 -19.32
C GLN A 336 2.62 -11.54 -18.94
N ARG A 337 1.94 -11.97 -17.88
CA ARG A 337 0.70 -11.31 -17.42
C ARG A 337 0.95 -9.87 -16.96
N LEU A 338 2.08 -9.61 -16.30
CA LEU A 338 2.48 -8.25 -15.93
C LEU A 338 2.75 -7.38 -17.17
N ASP A 339 3.45 -7.90 -18.19
CA ASP A 339 3.68 -7.19 -19.44
C ASP A 339 2.36 -6.90 -20.21
N GLU A 340 1.40 -7.82 -20.19
CA GLU A 340 0.08 -7.59 -20.78
C GLU A 340 -0.70 -6.49 -20.04
N LEU A 341 -0.55 -6.39 -18.72
CA LEU A 341 -1.12 -5.28 -17.94
C LEU A 341 -0.45 -3.95 -18.29
N VAL A 342 0.85 -3.94 -18.56
CA VAL A 342 1.55 -2.75 -19.07
C VAL A 342 1.02 -2.34 -20.43
N ASP A 343 0.82 -3.29 -21.35
CA ASP A 343 0.23 -3.03 -22.67
C ASP A 343 -1.24 -2.51 -22.55
N LEU A 344 -1.93 -2.84 -21.46
CA LEU A 344 -3.24 -2.30 -21.14
C LEU A 344 -3.18 -0.85 -20.60
N GLY A 345 -2.00 -0.37 -20.22
CA GLY A 345 -1.73 0.98 -19.74
C GLY A 345 -1.52 1.09 -18.24
N VAL A 346 -1.08 0.02 -17.58
CA VAL A 346 -0.65 0.06 -16.19
C VAL A 346 0.76 0.66 -16.10
N ASP A 347 0.93 1.65 -15.23
CA ASP A 347 2.19 2.38 -15.01
C ASP A 347 2.88 1.95 -13.70
N ALA A 348 2.14 1.33 -12.78
CA ALA A 348 2.68 0.89 -11.50
C ALA A 348 2.02 -0.40 -10.99
N PHE A 349 2.81 -1.20 -10.27
CA PHE A 349 2.31 -2.38 -9.57
C PHE A 349 2.59 -2.29 -8.07
N ILE A 350 1.63 -2.75 -7.27
CA ILE A 350 1.84 -3.04 -5.86
C ILE A 350 1.71 -4.55 -5.71
N LEU A 351 2.84 -5.23 -5.61
CA LEU A 351 2.89 -6.70 -5.52
C LEU A 351 2.93 -7.16 -4.05
N ALA A 352 2.39 -8.32 -3.81
CA ALA A 352 2.53 -9.00 -2.52
C ALA A 352 2.56 -10.51 -2.71
N GLY A 353 3.50 -11.14 -2.07
CA GLY A 353 3.59 -12.58 -1.88
C GLY A 353 3.65 -12.90 -0.39
N ASN A 354 3.49 -14.16 -0.04
CA ASN A 354 3.59 -14.61 1.33
C ASN A 354 4.37 -15.94 1.39
N PRO A 355 5.43 -16.01 2.21
CA PRO A 355 5.93 -15.01 3.19
C PRO A 355 6.54 -13.78 2.51
N HIS A 356 6.29 -12.60 3.07
CA HIS A 356 6.69 -11.33 2.42
C HIS A 356 8.19 -11.18 2.20
N LEU A 357 9.02 -11.72 3.07
CA LEU A 357 10.48 -11.63 2.98
C LEU A 357 11.03 -12.46 1.83
N GLU A 358 10.71 -13.74 1.84
CA GLU A 358 11.20 -14.72 0.86
C GLU A 358 10.64 -14.42 -0.54
N GLU A 359 9.37 -14.06 -0.60
CA GLU A 359 8.71 -13.72 -1.88
C GLU A 359 9.23 -12.40 -2.45
N ALA A 360 9.69 -11.44 -1.63
CA ALA A 360 10.34 -10.23 -2.15
C ALA A 360 11.61 -10.57 -2.93
N TYR A 361 12.47 -11.45 -2.41
CA TYR A 361 13.64 -11.94 -3.13
C TYR A 361 13.24 -12.71 -4.38
N ARG A 362 12.35 -13.69 -4.23
CA ARG A 362 11.94 -14.55 -5.36
C ARG A 362 11.37 -13.75 -6.53
N VAL A 363 10.43 -12.85 -6.25
CA VAL A 363 9.84 -12.02 -7.31
C VAL A 363 10.88 -11.07 -7.90
N GLY A 364 11.73 -10.48 -7.06
CA GLY A 364 12.79 -9.56 -7.50
C GLY A 364 13.86 -10.23 -8.36
N GLU A 365 14.23 -11.46 -8.04
CA GLU A 365 15.29 -12.21 -8.71
C GLU A 365 14.80 -12.99 -9.93
N GLU A 366 13.58 -13.55 -9.86
CA GLU A 366 13.09 -14.50 -10.86
C GLU A 366 12.02 -13.90 -11.81
N VAL A 367 11.22 -12.93 -11.35
CA VAL A 367 10.12 -12.38 -12.16
C VAL A 367 10.49 -11.02 -12.76
N LEU A 368 10.98 -10.07 -11.93
CA LEU A 368 11.25 -8.71 -12.44
C LEU A 368 12.26 -8.66 -13.58
N PRO A 369 13.33 -9.48 -13.66
CA PRO A 369 14.23 -9.50 -14.78
C PRO A 369 13.60 -9.98 -16.11
N LEU A 370 12.49 -10.71 -16.04
CA LEU A 370 11.77 -11.23 -17.21
C LEU A 370 10.80 -10.21 -17.82
N LEU A 371 10.57 -9.05 -17.20
CA LEU A 371 9.73 -8.00 -17.75
C LEU A 371 10.39 -7.40 -19.00
N GLY A 372 10.03 -7.94 -20.15
CA GLY A 372 10.77 -7.76 -21.42
C GLY A 372 10.56 -6.41 -22.09
N ARG A 373 9.45 -5.71 -21.86
CA ARG A 373 9.07 -4.47 -22.54
C ARG A 373 9.20 -3.22 -21.67
N SER A 374 9.49 -3.42 -20.41
CA SER A 374 9.39 -2.37 -19.40
C SER A 374 10.73 -2.13 -18.73
N ARG A 375 11.06 -0.87 -18.55
CA ARG A 375 12.17 -0.47 -17.70
C ARG A 375 11.65 -0.20 -16.32
N LEU A 376 12.17 -0.91 -15.32
CA LEU A 376 11.85 -0.62 -13.93
C LEU A 376 12.34 0.78 -13.59
N THR A 377 11.52 1.56 -12.89
CA THR A 377 11.95 2.81 -12.28
C THR A 377 12.99 2.47 -11.21
N ARG A 378 14.21 2.95 -11.39
CA ARG A 378 15.24 2.80 -10.37
C ARG A 378 15.08 3.90 -9.33
N PRO A 379 15.24 3.60 -8.04
CA PRO A 379 15.31 4.63 -7.02
C PRO A 379 16.37 5.67 -7.38
N ALA A 380 16.07 6.95 -7.15
CA ALA A 380 17.09 7.99 -7.28
C ALA A 380 18.25 7.67 -6.31
N ALA A 381 19.49 7.86 -6.75
CA ALA A 381 20.62 7.72 -5.85
C ALA A 381 20.41 8.57 -4.60
N ALA A 382 20.66 8.01 -3.43
CA ALA A 382 20.55 8.75 -2.19
C ALA A 382 21.32 10.07 -2.30
N PRO A 383 20.77 11.21 -1.88
CA PRO A 383 21.53 12.44 -1.82
C PRO A 383 22.79 12.19 -0.97
N PRO A 384 23.94 12.77 -1.34
CA PRO A 384 25.16 12.59 -0.59
C PRO A 384 24.89 12.90 0.89
N SER A 385 25.28 12.00 1.77
CA SER A 385 25.13 12.18 3.21
C SER A 385 25.62 13.61 3.56
N ASN A 386 24.73 14.38 4.18
CA ASN A 386 25.07 15.74 4.63
C ASN A 386 26.43 15.69 5.32
N PRO A 387 27.40 16.53 4.95
CA PRO A 387 28.69 16.55 5.63
C PRO A 387 28.42 16.73 7.12
N ALA A 388 29.07 15.92 7.94
CA ALA A 388 28.93 15.94 9.38
C ALA A 388 28.92 17.39 9.87
N VAL A 389 27.88 17.78 10.61
CA VAL A 389 27.84 19.09 11.29
C VAL A 389 29.13 19.18 12.09
N PRO A 390 29.98 20.20 11.86
CA PRO A 390 31.20 20.31 12.62
C PRO A 390 30.87 20.36 14.10
N ALA A 391 31.56 19.55 14.88
CA ALA A 391 31.37 19.50 16.33
C ALA A 391 31.46 20.95 16.86
N ALA A 392 30.41 21.39 17.55
CA ALA A 392 30.38 22.72 18.15
C ALA A 392 31.56 22.82 19.11
N SER A 393 32.40 23.81 18.90
CA SER A 393 33.50 24.14 19.80
C SER A 393 32.96 24.32 21.21
N PRO A 394 33.65 23.87 22.24
CA PRO A 394 33.21 23.99 23.63
C PRO A 394 33.07 25.49 23.98
N LYS A 395 31.83 25.90 24.26
CA LYS A 395 31.55 27.25 24.78
C LYS A 395 32.27 27.41 26.12
N THR A 396 33.20 28.33 26.17
CA THR A 396 33.84 28.81 27.41
C THR A 396 32.77 29.25 28.40
N ARG A 397 32.70 28.61 29.56
CA ARG A 397 31.81 29.02 30.64
C ARG A 397 32.29 30.38 31.15
N ILE A 398 31.51 31.41 30.93
CA ILE A 398 31.65 32.66 31.64
C ILE A 398 30.95 32.49 32.99
N HIS A 399 31.74 32.44 34.08
CA HIS A 399 31.21 32.60 35.43
C HIS A 399 30.72 34.04 35.57
N GLN A 400 29.42 34.24 35.70
CA GLN A 400 28.87 35.46 36.30
C GLN A 400 28.68 35.18 37.79
N GLU A 401 29.54 35.83 38.60
CA GLU A 401 29.33 36.03 40.03
C GLU A 401 28.17 36.99 40.21
N ILE A 402 27.16 36.58 40.95
CA ILE A 402 26.07 37.46 41.41
C ILE A 402 26.46 37.91 42.81
N SER A 403 26.71 39.22 42.95
CA SER A 403 26.75 39.95 44.20
C SER A 403 25.33 40.34 44.60
#